data_d73f072171df39f892283aa4c3315e3f
#
_entry.id   d73f072171df39f892283aa4c3315e3f
#
_cell.length_a   1.000
_cell.length_b   1.000
_cell.length_c   1.000
_cell.angle_alpha   90.00
_cell.angle_beta   90.00
_cell.angle_gamma   90.00
#
_symmetry.space_group_name_H-M   'P 1'
#
loop_
_entity.id
_entity.type
_entity.pdbx_description
1 polymer ?
#
loop_
_entity_poly.entity_id
_entity_poly.type
_entity_poly.pdbx_seq_one_letter_code
_entity_poly.pdbx_strand_id
1 'polypeptide(L)'
;SSSLTINGTKMIMLSCYCPRILVYIVDHFDECLGPVVIDGTFEYDLAVIGGGSGGLACAKEAINQGARVAVLDYVTPSPQGTKWGLGGTCVNVGCIPKKLMHQAALLGESIHEAVSYGWQVPSQQAIKINWPALTEAVQNHIKSVNWVTRVDLRDKKIDYINGLGEFIDPHTIVATMKNGSKKQLTAKNVVIAVGGRPHYPDIPGAIEYCISSDDIFSLGHPPGKTLVVGAGYIGLECAGFLNSMGYPASVLVRSVPLRGFDQQMARMITNEMEERGVKFHHRCIPLSVEKLESGQLKARWMNNETQTEHEDVFDTVLMATGRYALTKQLNLPAAGVTCVNDSGKVVAATEQTNVPHIYAVGDVLEGRPELTPVAILAGRLLARRMFGGSTQQMDYDNVATTVFTPLEYGAVGLSEEVAIERHGADNIEVYHGYYKPTEFFIPQRNIKNCYLKAVTLREAPQKILGLHFVGPVAGEVIQGFAAAMKCGITMEQLVNTVGIHPTVAEEFTRLNITKRSGKDPNPASCCS
;
A
#
# COMPACT_ATOMS: atom_id res chain seq x y z
N SER A 1 9.11 -53.24 31.34
CA SER A 1 8.59 -53.03 30.01
C SER A 1 7.68 -54.19 29.61
N SER A 2 6.39 -53.93 29.48
CA SER A 2 5.42 -54.88 28.92
C SER A 2 5.02 -54.44 27.53
N SER A 3 5.02 -55.35 26.55
CA SER A 3 4.57 -55.06 25.18
C SER A 3 3.19 -55.64 24.97
N LEU A 4 2.29 -54.88 24.37
CA LEU A 4 0.98 -55.33 23.92
C LEU A 4 0.93 -55.20 22.38
N THR A 5 0.42 -56.25 21.73
CA THR A 5 0.26 -56.23 20.26
C THR A 5 -1.23 -56.21 19.94
N ILE A 6 -1.69 -55.18 19.24
CA ILE A 6 -3.06 -55.06 18.71
C ILE A 6 -2.94 -54.81 17.22
N ASN A 7 -3.60 -55.64 16.42
CA ASN A 7 -3.66 -55.55 14.95
C ASN A 7 -2.30 -55.47 14.23
N GLY A 8 -1.32 -56.26 14.66
CA GLY A 8 -0.03 -56.42 13.97
C GLY A 8 1.01 -55.32 14.28
N THR A 9 0.70 -54.36 15.14
CA THR A 9 1.63 -53.30 15.54
C THR A 9 2.15 -53.53 16.95
N LYS A 10 3.48 -53.52 17.12
CA LYS A 10 4.15 -53.71 18.41
C LYS A 10 4.25 -52.38 19.13
N MET A 11 3.57 -52.26 20.28
CA MET A 11 3.66 -51.11 21.16
C MET A 11 4.65 -51.38 22.31
N ILE A 12 5.58 -50.48 22.54
CA ILE A 12 6.48 -50.50 23.69
C ILE A 12 6.03 -49.42 24.67
N MET A 13 5.61 -49.82 25.87
CA MET A 13 5.34 -48.90 26.96
C MET A 13 6.62 -48.62 27.74
N LEU A 14 7.04 -47.37 27.74
CA LEU A 14 8.06 -46.86 28.65
C LEU A 14 7.35 -46.13 29.81
N SER A 15 7.43 -46.72 31.00
CA SER A 15 6.91 -46.09 32.22
C SER A 15 7.98 -45.17 32.80
N CYS A 16 7.80 -43.88 32.63
CA CYS A 16 8.45 -42.88 33.47
C CYS A 16 7.44 -42.36 34.49
N TYR A 17 7.88 -42.21 35.73
CA TYR A 17 7.09 -41.72 36.86
C TYR A 17 6.65 -40.26 36.66
N CYS A 18 5.58 -40.11 35.93
CA CYS A 18 4.75 -38.90 35.92
C CYS A 18 3.36 -39.27 35.39
N PRO A 19 2.26 -38.97 36.08
CA PRO A 19 0.94 -39.41 35.67
C PRO A 19 0.40 -38.42 34.59
N ARG A 20 0.16 -38.93 33.40
CA ARG A 20 -0.56 -38.34 32.25
C ARG A 20 0.29 -37.93 31.05
N ILE A 21 0.86 -38.89 30.32
CA ILE A 21 1.03 -38.71 28.87
C ILE A 21 1.16 -40.13 28.25
N LEU A 22 0.26 -40.45 27.33
CA LEU A 22 0.34 -41.63 26.49
C LEU A 22 1.07 -41.25 25.20
N VAL A 23 2.24 -41.82 24.96
CA VAL A 23 3.00 -41.61 23.70
C VAL A 23 2.82 -42.82 22.82
N TYR A 24 2.32 -42.65 21.59
CA TYR A 24 2.27 -43.66 20.55
C TYR A 24 3.50 -43.54 19.65
N ILE A 25 4.30 -44.57 19.53
CA ILE A 25 5.37 -44.67 18.53
C ILE A 25 4.91 -45.69 17.48
N VAL A 26 4.77 -45.22 16.25
CA VAL A 26 4.49 -46.07 15.09
C VAL A 26 5.79 -46.23 14.31
N ASP A 27 6.30 -47.49 14.21
CA ASP A 27 7.46 -47.83 13.37
C ASP A 27 7.03 -47.85 11.89
N HIS A 28 7.27 -46.74 11.19
CA HIS A 28 7.52 -46.75 9.75
C HIS A 28 8.69 -45.80 9.51
N PHE A 29 9.86 -46.39 9.31
CA PHE A 29 11.04 -45.70 8.81
C PHE A 29 10.86 -45.48 7.30
N ASP A 30 10.72 -44.21 6.91
CA ASP A 30 11.36 -43.67 5.72
C ASP A 30 11.50 -42.17 5.87
N GLU A 31 12.74 -41.76 5.81
CA GLU A 31 13.38 -40.47 5.61
C GLU A 31 12.58 -39.17 5.88
N CYS A 32 13.14 -38.35 6.75
CA CYS A 32 12.76 -36.96 7.07
C CYS A 32 11.71 -36.75 8.16
N LEU A 33 11.96 -37.27 9.37
CA LEU A 33 11.34 -36.67 10.57
C LEU A 33 12.33 -35.69 11.20
N GLY A 34 12.06 -34.42 11.03
CA GLY A 34 12.62 -33.34 11.86
C GLY A 34 12.21 -33.50 13.34
N PRO A 35 12.80 -32.79 14.26
CA PRO A 35 12.60 -32.98 15.70
C PRO A 35 11.13 -32.89 16.09
N VAL A 36 10.58 -33.99 16.63
CA VAL A 36 9.29 -34.01 17.29
C VAL A 36 9.41 -33.09 18.52
N VAL A 37 8.67 -31.98 18.55
CA VAL A 37 8.64 -31.07 19.70
C VAL A 37 8.03 -31.83 20.89
N ILE A 38 8.87 -32.34 21.76
CA ILE A 38 8.47 -32.84 23.07
C ILE A 38 8.59 -31.66 24.05
N ASP A 39 7.43 -31.20 24.51
CA ASP A 39 7.25 -30.26 25.61
C ASP A 39 8.02 -28.92 25.51
N GLY A 40 7.43 -27.96 24.78
CA GLY A 40 7.57 -26.53 25.10
C GLY A 40 8.81 -25.77 24.65
N THR A 41 9.81 -26.35 23.99
CA THR A 41 11.00 -25.63 23.53
C THR A 41 10.98 -25.37 22.04
N PHE A 42 10.39 -24.23 21.64
CA PHE A 42 10.47 -23.74 20.28
C PHE A 42 11.86 -23.13 19.99
N GLU A 43 12.33 -23.24 18.77
CA GLU A 43 13.57 -22.60 18.31
C GLU A 43 13.48 -21.07 18.42
N TYR A 44 12.29 -20.51 18.09
CA TYR A 44 11.98 -19.08 18.17
C TYR A 44 10.74 -18.79 19.01
N ASP A 45 10.73 -17.63 19.66
CA ASP A 45 9.53 -17.11 20.32
C ASP A 45 8.58 -16.49 19.29
N LEU A 46 9.14 -15.99 18.16
CA LEU A 46 8.41 -15.42 17.05
C LEU A 46 9.07 -15.77 15.70
N ALA A 47 8.30 -16.33 14.77
CA ALA A 47 8.63 -16.38 13.35
C ALA A 47 7.76 -15.36 12.58
N VAL A 48 8.37 -14.53 11.75
CA VAL A 48 7.69 -13.58 10.88
C VAL A 48 7.84 -14.03 9.44
N ILE A 49 6.74 -14.30 8.75
CA ILE A 49 6.73 -14.65 7.33
C ILE A 49 6.42 -13.40 6.53
N GLY A 50 7.45 -12.81 5.92
CA GLY A 50 7.41 -11.58 5.14
C GLY A 50 8.28 -10.48 5.72
N GLY A 51 9.33 -10.11 4.98
CA GLY A 51 10.30 -9.05 5.31
C GLY A 51 9.90 -7.69 4.75
N GLY A 52 8.60 -7.40 4.70
CA GLY A 52 8.06 -6.08 4.36
C GLY A 52 7.93 -5.17 5.58
N SER A 53 7.30 -4.01 5.37
CA SER A 53 7.19 -2.93 6.38
C SER A 53 6.60 -3.39 7.71
N GLY A 54 5.50 -4.13 7.69
CA GLY A 54 4.83 -4.61 8.90
C GLY A 54 5.62 -5.72 9.59
N GLY A 55 6.12 -6.70 8.84
CA GLY A 55 6.89 -7.82 9.38
C GLY A 55 8.20 -7.38 10.01
N LEU A 56 8.96 -6.51 9.34
CA LEU A 56 10.22 -5.96 9.86
C LEU A 56 9.99 -5.11 11.13
N ALA A 57 8.92 -4.31 11.16
CA ALA A 57 8.59 -3.50 12.32
C ALA A 57 8.20 -4.38 13.52
N CYS A 58 7.41 -5.43 13.29
CA CYS A 58 7.05 -6.41 14.32
C CYS A 58 8.28 -7.16 14.85
N ALA A 59 9.13 -7.68 13.96
CA ALA A 59 10.33 -8.41 14.33
C ALA A 59 11.30 -7.57 15.16
N LYS A 60 11.57 -6.33 14.74
CA LYS A 60 12.47 -5.40 15.44
C LYS A 60 11.94 -5.00 16.82
N GLU A 61 10.63 -4.79 16.94
CA GLU A 61 10.01 -4.50 18.23
C GLU A 61 10.01 -5.73 19.15
N ALA A 62 9.74 -6.94 18.63
CA ALA A 62 9.75 -8.17 19.40
C ALA A 62 11.13 -8.46 20.01
N ILE A 63 12.21 -8.25 19.26
CA ILE A 63 13.60 -8.37 19.77
C ILE A 63 13.88 -7.35 20.87
N ASN A 64 13.38 -6.11 20.75
CA ASN A 64 13.52 -5.09 21.80
C ASN A 64 12.79 -5.48 23.10
N GLN A 65 11.78 -6.35 23.01
CA GLN A 65 11.06 -6.92 24.14
C GLN A 65 11.67 -8.26 24.63
N GLY A 66 12.83 -8.67 24.10
CA GLY A 66 13.57 -9.86 24.55
C GLY A 66 13.21 -11.18 23.86
N ALA A 67 12.38 -11.17 22.81
CA ALA A 67 12.01 -12.38 22.09
C ALA A 67 13.15 -12.85 21.14
N ARG A 68 13.27 -14.18 20.93
CA ARG A 68 14.09 -14.76 19.88
C ARG A 68 13.28 -14.75 18.58
N VAL A 69 13.80 -14.12 17.52
CA VAL A 69 13.02 -13.82 16.31
C VAL A 69 13.71 -14.33 15.05
N ALA A 70 12.96 -15.03 14.19
CA ALA A 70 13.31 -15.29 12.80
C ALA A 70 12.41 -14.50 11.86
N VAL A 71 12.98 -14.00 10.76
CA VAL A 71 12.26 -13.37 9.65
C VAL A 71 12.54 -14.14 8.38
N LEU A 72 11.47 -14.65 7.75
CA LEU A 72 11.53 -15.26 6.43
C LEU A 72 11.08 -14.24 5.40
N ASP A 73 11.82 -14.10 4.31
CA ASP A 73 11.42 -13.27 3.18
C ASP A 73 11.84 -13.89 1.86
N TYR A 74 10.96 -13.82 0.88
CA TYR A 74 11.23 -14.31 -0.47
C TYR A 74 10.47 -13.52 -1.51
N VAL A 75 11.17 -13.11 -2.56
CA VAL A 75 10.57 -12.38 -3.67
C VAL A 75 10.47 -13.29 -4.89
N THR A 76 9.24 -13.69 -5.21
CA THR A 76 8.92 -14.29 -6.51
C THR A 76 9.03 -13.21 -7.58
N PRO A 77 9.73 -13.45 -8.70
CA PRO A 77 9.80 -12.49 -9.79
C PRO A 77 8.43 -12.06 -10.29
N SER A 78 8.33 -10.81 -10.84
CA SER A 78 7.15 -10.43 -11.59
C SER A 78 6.98 -11.30 -12.85
N PRO A 79 5.85 -11.29 -13.55
CA PRO A 79 5.70 -11.95 -14.84
C PRO A 79 6.75 -11.51 -15.87
N GLN A 80 7.21 -10.25 -15.80
CA GLN A 80 8.27 -9.71 -16.65
C GLN A 80 9.69 -10.01 -16.13
N GLY A 81 9.83 -10.74 -15.03
CA GLY A 81 11.09 -11.18 -14.47
C GLY A 81 11.75 -10.20 -13.50
N THR A 82 11.10 -9.10 -13.13
CA THR A 82 11.61 -8.14 -12.16
C THR A 82 11.76 -8.76 -10.78
N LYS A 83 12.92 -8.51 -10.14
CA LYS A 83 13.28 -8.99 -8.80
C LYS A 83 13.76 -7.83 -7.96
N TRP A 84 13.58 -7.95 -6.66
CA TRP A 84 14.06 -6.95 -5.70
C TRP A 84 14.54 -7.56 -4.38
N GLY A 85 15.03 -6.72 -3.49
CA GLY A 85 15.61 -7.13 -2.22
C GLY A 85 14.63 -7.09 -1.05
N LEU A 86 15.18 -7.25 0.15
CA LEU A 86 14.48 -7.18 1.42
C LEU A 86 13.87 -5.79 1.64
N GLY A 87 12.69 -5.72 2.25
CA GLY A 87 12.00 -4.46 2.62
C GLY A 87 10.57 -4.36 2.10
N GLY A 88 10.12 -5.35 1.32
CA GLY A 88 8.75 -5.45 0.81
C GLY A 88 8.44 -4.48 -0.33
N THR A 89 7.16 -4.39 -0.68
CA THR A 89 6.61 -3.60 -1.79
C THR A 89 6.97 -2.12 -1.66
N CYS A 90 6.78 -1.52 -0.48
CA CYS A 90 6.95 -0.08 -0.27
C CYS A 90 8.37 0.40 -0.64
N VAL A 91 9.40 -0.27 -0.16
CA VAL A 91 10.80 0.10 -0.41
C VAL A 91 11.18 -0.12 -1.86
N ASN A 92 10.78 -1.24 -2.45
CA ASN A 92 11.34 -1.72 -3.69
C ASN A 92 10.55 -1.33 -4.94
N VAL A 93 9.22 -1.44 -4.88
CA VAL A 93 8.31 -1.30 -6.03
C VAL A 93 7.01 -0.54 -5.68
N GLY A 94 7.06 0.31 -4.67
CA GLY A 94 5.90 1.05 -4.16
C GLY A 94 6.22 2.48 -3.76
N CYS A 95 6.00 2.81 -2.49
CA CYS A 95 6.01 4.17 -1.95
C CYS A 95 7.31 4.93 -2.23
N ILE A 96 8.48 4.30 -2.02
CA ILE A 96 9.77 4.97 -2.16
C ILE A 96 10.06 5.32 -3.62
N PRO A 97 10.13 4.36 -4.56
CA PRO A 97 10.37 4.70 -5.96
C PRO A 97 9.28 5.59 -6.54
N LYS A 98 8.01 5.39 -6.19
CA LYS A 98 6.91 6.22 -6.63
C LYS A 98 7.07 7.69 -6.22
N LYS A 99 7.43 7.95 -4.95
CA LYS A 99 7.64 9.33 -4.48
C LYS A 99 8.85 9.98 -5.16
N LEU A 100 9.90 9.21 -5.45
CA LEU A 100 11.05 9.71 -6.21
C LEU A 100 10.69 10.05 -7.67
N MET A 101 9.86 9.23 -8.33
CA MET A 101 9.35 9.54 -9.67
C MET A 101 8.44 10.78 -9.65
N HIS A 102 7.54 10.89 -8.68
CA HIS A 102 6.71 12.08 -8.48
C HIS A 102 7.56 13.34 -8.28
N GLN A 103 8.60 13.27 -7.44
CA GLN A 103 9.52 14.40 -7.25
C GLN A 103 10.26 14.78 -8.53
N ALA A 104 10.69 13.79 -9.32
CA ALA A 104 11.33 14.06 -10.61
C ALA A 104 10.37 14.78 -11.58
N ALA A 105 9.08 14.39 -11.59
CA ALA A 105 8.04 15.06 -12.36
C ALA A 105 7.84 16.52 -11.92
N LEU A 106 7.72 16.77 -10.60
CA LEU A 106 7.59 18.13 -10.05
C LEU A 106 8.81 19.02 -10.34
N LEU A 107 10.02 18.45 -10.32
CA LEU A 107 11.24 19.18 -10.71
C LEU A 107 11.20 19.58 -12.18
N GLY A 108 10.71 18.70 -13.08
CA GLY A 108 10.51 19.03 -14.49
C GLY A 108 9.57 20.21 -14.67
N GLU A 109 8.43 20.21 -13.98
CA GLU A 109 7.48 21.33 -13.97
C GLU A 109 8.14 22.61 -13.44
N SER A 110 8.88 22.52 -12.35
CA SER A 110 9.57 23.67 -11.75
C SER A 110 10.61 24.29 -12.69
N ILE A 111 11.33 23.47 -13.49
CA ILE A 111 12.27 23.97 -14.50
C ILE A 111 11.51 24.77 -15.58
N HIS A 112 10.38 24.29 -16.05
CA HIS A 112 9.55 25.00 -17.03
C HIS A 112 9.01 26.32 -16.50
N GLU A 113 8.66 26.39 -15.22
CA GLU A 113 8.12 27.59 -14.57
C GLU A 113 9.20 28.59 -14.15
N ALA A 114 10.43 28.15 -14.02
CA ALA A 114 11.55 28.97 -13.59
C ALA A 114 11.72 30.25 -14.46
N VAL A 115 11.37 30.18 -15.76
CA VAL A 115 11.37 31.34 -16.67
C VAL A 115 10.46 32.44 -16.15
N SER A 116 9.27 32.12 -15.64
CA SER A 116 8.32 33.09 -15.10
C SER A 116 8.87 33.84 -13.88
N TYR A 117 9.78 33.22 -13.15
CA TYR A 117 10.50 33.81 -12.01
C TYR A 117 11.82 34.51 -12.41
N GLY A 118 12.11 34.65 -13.71
CA GLY A 118 13.27 35.36 -14.23
C GLY A 118 14.54 34.49 -14.39
N TRP A 119 14.47 33.18 -14.18
CA TRP A 119 15.61 32.29 -14.43
C TRP A 119 15.86 32.10 -15.93
N GLN A 120 17.13 32.11 -16.32
CA GLN A 120 17.53 31.75 -17.68
C GLN A 120 17.70 30.24 -17.77
N VAL A 121 16.75 29.58 -18.41
CA VAL A 121 16.76 28.13 -18.63
C VAL A 121 16.79 27.82 -20.13
N PRO A 122 17.25 26.63 -20.54
CA PRO A 122 17.16 26.20 -21.94
C PRO A 122 15.72 26.23 -22.47
N SER A 123 15.57 26.25 -23.81
CA SER A 123 14.23 26.17 -24.41
C SER A 123 13.48 24.92 -23.92
N GLN A 124 12.15 24.99 -23.82
CA GLN A 124 11.33 23.87 -23.36
C GLN A 124 11.60 22.57 -24.13
N GLN A 125 11.85 22.67 -25.44
CA GLN A 125 12.16 21.51 -26.29
C GLN A 125 13.50 20.84 -25.94
N ALA A 126 14.43 21.59 -25.33
CA ALA A 126 15.73 21.08 -24.90
C ALA A 126 15.69 20.41 -23.51
N ILE A 127 14.65 20.69 -22.72
CA ILE A 127 14.47 20.07 -21.40
C ILE A 127 13.81 18.71 -21.57
N LYS A 128 14.58 17.64 -21.36
CA LYS A 128 14.11 16.26 -21.48
C LYS A 128 14.57 15.42 -20.30
N ILE A 129 13.69 14.55 -19.83
CA ILE A 129 14.06 13.56 -18.82
C ILE A 129 14.95 12.46 -19.44
N ASN A 130 16.03 12.11 -18.77
CA ASN A 130 16.80 10.92 -19.08
C ASN A 130 16.27 9.77 -18.20
N TRP A 131 15.33 9.00 -18.74
CA TRP A 131 14.68 7.91 -18.02
C TRP A 131 15.66 6.86 -17.48
N PRO A 132 16.63 6.32 -18.25
CA PRO A 132 17.60 5.38 -17.73
C PRO A 132 18.40 5.93 -16.54
N ALA A 133 18.82 7.19 -16.59
CA ALA A 133 19.56 7.82 -15.49
C ALA A 133 18.69 7.96 -14.23
N LEU A 134 17.41 8.32 -14.40
CA LEU A 134 16.45 8.40 -13.28
C LEU A 134 16.23 7.03 -12.64
N THR A 135 15.93 6.00 -13.44
CA THR A 135 15.69 4.65 -12.92
C THR A 135 16.94 4.07 -12.27
N GLU A 136 18.15 4.31 -12.81
CA GLU A 136 19.40 3.90 -12.19
C GLU A 136 19.59 4.55 -10.82
N ALA A 137 19.37 5.86 -10.70
CA ALA A 137 19.47 6.58 -9.42
C ALA A 137 18.46 6.05 -8.39
N VAL A 138 17.22 5.81 -8.80
CA VAL A 138 16.16 5.22 -7.95
C VAL A 138 16.57 3.82 -7.50
N GLN A 139 17.01 2.96 -8.41
CA GLN A 139 17.41 1.59 -8.07
C GLN A 139 18.66 1.54 -7.17
N ASN A 140 19.60 2.45 -7.34
CA ASN A 140 20.78 2.55 -6.46
C ASN A 140 20.38 2.97 -5.04
N HIS A 141 19.44 3.90 -4.90
CA HIS A 141 18.86 4.24 -3.59
C HIS A 141 18.15 3.02 -2.94
N ILE A 142 17.31 2.31 -3.69
CA ILE A 142 16.61 1.10 -3.21
C ILE A 142 17.61 0.05 -2.72
N LYS A 143 18.66 -0.23 -3.49
CA LYS A 143 19.72 -1.18 -3.10
C LYS A 143 20.40 -0.77 -1.79
N SER A 144 20.66 0.53 -1.58
CA SER A 144 21.24 1.03 -0.34
C SER A 144 20.31 0.79 0.86
N VAL A 145 19.00 1.02 0.70
CA VAL A 145 18.00 0.74 1.75
C VAL A 145 17.92 -0.76 2.06
N ASN A 146 17.93 -1.62 1.03
CA ASN A 146 17.95 -3.07 1.23
C ASN A 146 19.19 -3.51 2.04
N TRP A 147 20.37 -2.94 1.73
CA TRP A 147 21.61 -3.25 2.44
C TRP A 147 21.54 -2.80 3.90
N VAL A 148 21.12 -1.55 4.16
CA VAL A 148 20.95 -1.02 5.53
C VAL A 148 19.97 -1.90 6.33
N THR A 149 18.88 -2.32 5.73
CA THR A 149 17.90 -3.22 6.37
C THR A 149 18.53 -4.54 6.78
N ARG A 150 19.36 -5.16 5.92
CA ARG A 150 20.07 -6.39 6.26
C ARG A 150 21.06 -6.22 7.39
N VAL A 151 21.80 -5.11 7.39
CA VAL A 151 22.76 -4.77 8.46
C VAL A 151 22.01 -4.61 9.79
N ASP A 152 20.89 -3.87 9.80
CA ASP A 152 20.09 -3.66 11.00
C ASP A 152 19.54 -4.97 11.59
N LEU A 153 19.07 -5.91 10.74
CA LEU A 153 18.62 -7.22 11.21
C LEU A 153 19.76 -8.01 11.86
N ARG A 154 20.94 -8.02 11.25
CA ARG A 154 22.12 -8.69 11.79
C ARG A 154 22.56 -8.08 13.13
N ASP A 155 22.64 -6.75 13.21
CA ASP A 155 23.09 -6.04 14.39
C ASP A 155 22.11 -6.23 15.57
N LYS A 156 20.80 -6.39 15.25
CA LYS A 156 19.76 -6.76 16.22
C LYS A 156 19.69 -8.25 16.53
N LYS A 157 20.52 -9.08 15.90
CA LYS A 157 20.52 -10.56 16.07
C LYS A 157 19.17 -11.19 15.71
N ILE A 158 18.50 -10.68 14.68
CA ILE A 158 17.33 -11.30 14.06
C ILE A 158 17.81 -12.28 13.00
N ASP A 159 17.40 -13.53 13.08
CA ASP A 159 17.73 -14.54 12.08
C ASP A 159 16.96 -14.29 10.80
N TYR A 160 17.65 -13.77 9.78
CA TYR A 160 17.07 -13.54 8.47
C TYR A 160 17.26 -14.76 7.56
N ILE A 161 16.15 -15.32 7.09
CA ILE A 161 16.09 -16.48 6.21
C ILE A 161 15.52 -16.06 4.86
N ASN A 162 16.36 -16.02 3.82
CA ASN A 162 15.91 -15.72 2.45
C ASN A 162 15.33 -16.96 1.81
N GLY A 163 14.09 -17.28 2.16
CA GLY A 163 13.38 -18.49 1.73
C GLY A 163 11.87 -18.30 1.78
N LEU A 164 11.19 -19.02 0.90
CA LEU A 164 9.73 -19.11 0.88
C LEU A 164 9.24 -19.95 2.06
N GLY A 165 8.51 -19.32 2.99
CA GLY A 165 7.96 -19.98 4.16
C GLY A 165 6.63 -20.68 3.84
N GLU A 166 6.48 -21.92 4.28
CA GLU A 166 5.26 -22.72 4.16
C GLU A 166 4.97 -23.43 5.49
N PHE A 167 3.71 -23.43 5.94
CA PHE A 167 3.31 -24.16 7.14
C PHE A 167 3.25 -25.65 6.88
N ILE A 168 3.83 -26.43 7.80
CA ILE A 168 3.61 -27.89 7.89
C ILE A 168 2.53 -28.16 8.94
N ASP A 169 2.55 -27.42 10.04
CA ASP A 169 1.59 -27.42 11.13
C ASP A 169 1.53 -26.00 11.75
N PRO A 170 0.66 -25.73 12.74
CA PRO A 170 0.51 -24.40 13.32
C PRO A 170 1.78 -23.79 13.94
N HIS A 171 2.78 -24.57 14.29
CA HIS A 171 4.03 -24.13 14.92
C HIS A 171 5.29 -24.38 14.07
N THR A 172 5.17 -25.13 12.96
CA THR A 172 6.29 -25.56 12.13
C THR A 172 6.23 -24.95 10.74
N ILE A 173 7.30 -24.29 10.34
CA ILE A 173 7.46 -23.65 9.04
C ILE A 173 8.65 -24.26 8.31
N VAL A 174 8.49 -24.57 7.03
CA VAL A 174 9.60 -24.90 6.13
C VAL A 174 9.92 -23.73 5.25
N ALA A 175 11.16 -23.27 5.27
CA ALA A 175 11.70 -22.29 4.36
C ALA A 175 12.37 -22.99 3.18
N THR A 176 11.86 -22.79 1.97
CA THR A 176 12.50 -23.26 0.73
C THR A 176 13.38 -22.16 0.16
N MET A 177 14.69 -22.39 0.11
CA MET A 177 15.68 -21.46 -0.39
C MET A 177 15.70 -21.42 -1.92
N LYS A 178 16.31 -20.38 -2.50
CA LYS A 178 16.46 -20.23 -3.95
C LYS A 178 17.17 -21.40 -4.64
N ASN A 179 18.08 -22.09 -3.96
CA ASN A 179 18.78 -23.26 -4.47
C ASN A 179 18.00 -24.57 -4.29
N GLY A 180 16.75 -24.49 -3.80
CA GLY A 180 15.91 -25.66 -3.53
C GLY A 180 16.15 -26.35 -2.18
N SER A 181 17.17 -25.94 -1.42
CA SER A 181 17.37 -26.50 -0.08
C SER A 181 16.26 -26.04 0.87
N LYS A 182 15.94 -26.88 1.85
CA LYS A 182 14.86 -26.62 2.81
C LYS A 182 15.44 -26.50 4.22
N LYS A 183 14.94 -25.52 4.97
CA LYS A 183 15.22 -25.37 6.41
C LYS A 183 13.89 -25.38 7.15
N GLN A 184 13.73 -26.31 8.08
CA GLN A 184 12.59 -26.34 8.99
C GLN A 184 12.93 -25.50 10.23
N LEU A 185 11.93 -24.82 10.77
CA LEU A 185 12.01 -24.06 12.02
C LEU A 185 10.70 -24.17 12.80
N THR A 186 10.80 -24.05 14.11
CA THR A 186 9.64 -24.06 15.01
C THR A 186 9.53 -22.75 15.76
N ALA A 187 8.31 -22.23 15.93
CA ALA A 187 8.06 -20.99 16.63
C ALA A 187 6.84 -21.07 17.55
N LYS A 188 6.96 -20.44 18.72
CA LYS A 188 5.86 -20.34 19.67
C LYS A 188 4.71 -19.50 19.10
N ASN A 189 5.04 -18.42 18.39
CA ASN A 189 4.10 -17.54 17.71
C ASN A 189 4.54 -17.29 16.27
N VAL A 190 3.57 -17.05 15.38
CA VAL A 190 3.85 -16.74 13.98
C VAL A 190 3.10 -15.47 13.57
N VAL A 191 3.77 -14.59 12.82
CA VAL A 191 3.15 -13.41 12.19
C VAL A 191 3.22 -13.55 10.67
N ILE A 192 2.08 -13.53 10.03
CA ILE A 192 1.92 -13.52 8.57
C ILE A 192 1.94 -12.06 8.10
N ALA A 193 2.98 -11.68 7.34
CA ALA A 193 3.21 -10.32 6.87
C ALA A 193 3.63 -10.28 5.39
N VAL A 194 3.10 -11.19 4.59
CA VAL A 194 3.51 -11.42 3.19
C VAL A 194 3.01 -10.35 2.22
N GLY A 195 2.12 -9.46 2.66
CA GLY A 195 1.58 -8.39 1.82
C GLY A 195 0.79 -8.91 0.61
N GLY A 196 0.85 -8.18 -0.50
CA GLY A 196 0.14 -8.52 -1.73
C GLY A 196 0.97 -8.27 -2.98
N ARG A 197 0.46 -8.75 -4.12
CA ARG A 197 1.04 -8.57 -5.46
C ARG A 197 0.00 -7.98 -6.43
N PRO A 198 0.44 -7.29 -7.50
CA PRO A 198 -0.46 -6.80 -8.53
C PRO A 198 -1.30 -7.90 -9.16
N HIS A 199 -2.57 -7.62 -9.36
CA HIS A 199 -3.50 -8.49 -10.08
C HIS A 199 -3.46 -8.17 -11.58
N TYR A 200 -3.33 -9.20 -12.40
CA TYR A 200 -3.49 -9.13 -13.84
C TYR A 200 -4.86 -9.69 -14.21
N PRO A 201 -5.66 -8.98 -15.04
CA PRO A 201 -6.95 -9.51 -15.49
C PRO A 201 -6.74 -10.75 -16.38
N ASP A 202 -7.70 -11.65 -16.34
CA ASP A 202 -7.69 -12.86 -17.18
C ASP A 202 -8.13 -12.50 -18.61
N ILE A 203 -7.24 -11.87 -19.34
CA ILE A 203 -7.39 -11.51 -20.75
C ILE A 203 -6.12 -11.88 -21.54
N PRO A 204 -6.24 -12.20 -22.84
CA PRO A 204 -5.08 -12.51 -23.68
C PRO A 204 -4.03 -11.40 -23.64
N GLY A 205 -2.77 -11.76 -23.42
CA GLY A 205 -1.61 -10.87 -23.45
C GLY A 205 -1.36 -10.06 -22.18
N ALA A 206 -2.21 -10.15 -21.16
CA ALA A 206 -2.02 -9.39 -19.93
C ALA A 206 -0.75 -9.78 -19.18
N ILE A 207 -0.54 -11.07 -18.96
CA ILE A 207 0.63 -11.61 -18.26
C ILE A 207 1.87 -11.58 -19.15
N GLU A 208 1.70 -11.85 -20.44
CA GLU A 208 2.81 -12.01 -21.39
C GLU A 208 3.48 -10.69 -21.77
N TYR A 209 2.71 -9.61 -21.89
CA TYR A 209 3.20 -8.37 -22.51
C TYR A 209 3.10 -7.14 -21.61
N CYS A 210 2.22 -7.16 -20.60
CA CYS A 210 1.99 -5.99 -19.78
C CYS A 210 2.92 -5.97 -18.55
N ILE A 211 3.22 -4.77 -18.11
CA ILE A 211 3.93 -4.53 -16.86
C ILE A 211 2.95 -4.15 -15.75
N SER A 212 3.44 -4.07 -14.53
CA SER A 212 2.72 -3.53 -13.37
C SER A 212 3.59 -2.55 -12.57
N SER A 213 3.12 -2.12 -11.40
CA SER A 213 3.93 -1.34 -10.47
C SER A 213 5.19 -2.08 -10.01
N ASP A 214 5.24 -3.41 -10.10
CA ASP A 214 6.44 -4.19 -9.77
C ASP A 214 7.59 -3.95 -10.78
N ASP A 215 7.28 -3.44 -11.99
CA ASP A 215 8.22 -3.36 -13.10
C ASP A 215 8.61 -1.93 -13.47
N ILE A 216 7.67 -0.97 -13.41
CA ILE A 216 7.84 0.39 -13.97
C ILE A 216 9.05 1.12 -13.38
N PHE A 217 9.35 0.93 -12.09
CA PHE A 217 10.41 1.65 -11.39
C PHE A 217 11.83 1.14 -11.69
N SER A 218 11.94 0.03 -12.41
CA SER A 218 13.21 -0.55 -12.88
C SER A 218 13.24 -0.74 -14.39
N LEU A 219 12.27 -0.18 -15.11
CA LEU A 219 12.17 -0.29 -16.56
C LEU A 219 13.41 0.36 -17.22
N GLY A 220 14.21 -0.43 -17.93
CA GLY A 220 15.51 0.00 -18.47
C GLY A 220 15.44 0.92 -19.70
N HIS A 221 14.26 1.17 -20.23
CA HIS A 221 14.01 2.03 -21.39
C HIS A 221 12.85 2.98 -21.11
N PRO A 222 12.76 4.13 -21.81
CA PRO A 222 11.61 5.02 -21.66
C PRO A 222 10.29 4.30 -21.91
N PRO A 223 9.25 4.53 -21.06
CA PRO A 223 7.97 3.84 -21.20
C PRO A 223 7.18 4.24 -22.46
N GLY A 224 7.48 5.39 -23.07
CA GLY A 224 6.78 5.89 -24.24
C GLY A 224 5.30 6.18 -23.99
N LYS A 225 4.49 6.08 -25.06
CA LYS A 225 3.03 6.20 -24.96
C LYS A 225 2.47 5.04 -24.13
N THR A 226 1.89 5.34 -22.99
CA THR A 226 1.51 4.32 -21.99
C THR A 226 0.01 4.26 -21.76
N LEU A 227 -0.55 3.05 -21.78
CA LEU A 227 -1.89 2.76 -21.32
C LEU A 227 -1.83 2.23 -19.87
N VAL A 228 -2.51 2.89 -18.95
CA VAL A 228 -2.70 2.43 -17.57
C VAL A 228 -4.10 1.82 -17.44
N VAL A 229 -4.18 0.56 -17.09
CA VAL A 229 -5.44 -0.16 -16.90
C VAL A 229 -5.81 -0.15 -15.42
N GLY A 230 -6.79 0.68 -15.06
CA GLY A 230 -7.25 0.88 -13.68
C GLY A 230 -6.98 2.29 -13.16
N ALA A 231 -7.99 2.88 -12.52
CA ALA A 231 -7.98 4.24 -11.98
C ALA A 231 -8.00 4.27 -10.44
N GLY A 232 -7.35 3.29 -9.80
CA GLY A 232 -6.98 3.36 -8.39
C GLY A 232 -5.79 4.29 -8.19
N TYR A 233 -5.39 4.52 -6.92
CA TYR A 233 -4.31 5.47 -6.62
C TYR A 233 -3.00 5.12 -7.32
N ILE A 234 -2.63 3.83 -7.41
CA ILE A 234 -1.40 3.38 -8.12
C ILE A 234 -1.47 3.77 -9.59
N GLY A 235 -2.60 3.50 -10.25
CA GLY A 235 -2.77 3.81 -11.67
C GLY A 235 -2.70 5.31 -11.95
N LEU A 236 -3.39 6.13 -11.14
CA LEU A 236 -3.38 7.58 -11.31
C LEU A 236 -2.01 8.20 -11.00
N GLU A 237 -1.31 7.74 -9.98
CA GLU A 237 0.05 8.19 -9.67
C GLU A 237 1.01 7.86 -10.80
N CYS A 238 0.96 6.63 -11.35
CA CYS A 238 1.79 6.25 -12.50
C CYS A 238 1.46 7.08 -13.74
N ALA A 239 0.19 7.23 -14.11
CA ALA A 239 -0.22 8.07 -15.24
C ALA A 239 0.20 9.53 -15.03
N GLY A 240 0.11 10.04 -13.79
CA GLY A 240 0.47 11.39 -13.43
C GLY A 240 1.95 11.69 -13.64
N PHE A 241 2.85 10.91 -13.02
CA PHE A 241 4.29 11.19 -13.19
C PHE A 241 4.77 10.92 -14.62
N LEU A 242 4.21 9.93 -15.32
CA LEU A 242 4.55 9.67 -16.71
C LEU A 242 4.18 10.86 -17.60
N ASN A 243 2.96 11.35 -17.49
CA ASN A 243 2.49 12.49 -18.27
C ASN A 243 3.29 13.76 -17.97
N SER A 244 3.56 14.05 -16.69
CA SER A 244 4.36 15.22 -16.29
C SER A 244 5.83 15.14 -16.76
N MET A 245 6.35 13.92 -16.99
CA MET A 245 7.68 13.72 -17.59
C MET A 245 7.67 13.77 -19.13
N GLY A 246 6.52 14.01 -19.76
CA GLY A 246 6.37 14.11 -21.21
C GLY A 246 6.07 12.78 -21.92
N TYR A 247 5.74 11.71 -21.21
CA TYR A 247 5.27 10.46 -21.80
C TYR A 247 3.74 10.45 -21.84
N PRO A 248 3.11 10.42 -23.04
CA PRO A 248 1.65 10.43 -23.17
C PRO A 248 1.02 9.27 -22.40
N ALA A 249 0.08 9.58 -21.52
CA ALA A 249 -0.61 8.59 -20.70
C ALA A 249 -2.12 8.54 -20.98
N SER A 250 -2.66 7.32 -21.04
CA SER A 250 -4.11 7.06 -21.10
C SER A 250 -4.50 6.15 -19.94
N VAL A 251 -5.70 6.32 -19.38
CA VAL A 251 -6.21 5.55 -18.24
C VAL A 251 -7.54 4.90 -18.58
N LEU A 252 -7.65 3.56 -18.47
CA LEU A 252 -8.94 2.85 -18.54
C LEU A 252 -9.61 2.86 -17.17
N VAL A 253 -10.81 3.38 -17.09
CA VAL A 253 -11.63 3.48 -15.88
C VAL A 253 -12.84 2.57 -15.99
N ARG A 254 -12.86 1.47 -15.23
CA ARG A 254 -13.97 0.51 -15.25
C ARG A 254 -15.28 1.09 -14.70
N SER A 255 -15.23 1.82 -13.61
CA SER A 255 -16.41 2.39 -12.94
C SER A 255 -16.18 3.86 -12.54
N VAL A 256 -15.54 4.10 -11.40
CA VAL A 256 -15.19 5.42 -10.88
C VAL A 256 -13.72 5.46 -10.48
N PRO A 257 -13.02 6.57 -10.70
CA PRO A 257 -11.68 6.77 -10.18
C PRO A 257 -11.67 6.77 -8.65
N LEU A 258 -10.56 6.35 -8.04
CA LEU A 258 -10.35 6.36 -6.59
C LEU A 258 -11.57 5.84 -5.80
N ARG A 259 -12.08 4.66 -6.17
CA ARG A 259 -13.19 4.05 -5.43
C ARG A 259 -12.84 3.94 -3.94
N GLY A 260 -13.76 4.32 -3.06
CA GLY A 260 -13.57 4.34 -1.61
C GLY A 260 -13.01 5.66 -1.08
N PHE A 261 -12.56 6.56 -1.96
CA PHE A 261 -12.23 7.94 -1.61
C PHE A 261 -13.45 8.85 -1.81
N ASP A 262 -13.37 10.06 -1.27
CA ASP A 262 -14.36 11.11 -1.53
C ASP A 262 -14.45 11.39 -3.03
N GLN A 263 -15.64 11.24 -3.60
CA GLN A 263 -15.83 11.25 -5.06
C GLN A 263 -15.80 12.67 -5.65
N GLN A 264 -16.06 13.70 -4.87
CA GLN A 264 -15.85 15.08 -5.31
C GLN A 264 -14.36 15.33 -5.51
N MET A 265 -13.54 14.93 -4.53
CA MET A 265 -12.09 15.08 -4.60
C MET A 265 -11.48 14.22 -5.71
N ALA A 266 -11.97 13.00 -5.89
CA ALA A 266 -11.55 12.12 -6.97
C ALA A 266 -11.78 12.76 -8.36
N ARG A 267 -12.94 13.39 -8.58
CA ARG A 267 -13.22 14.12 -9.82
C ARG A 267 -12.29 15.32 -10.02
N MET A 268 -11.98 16.08 -8.97
CA MET A 268 -11.05 17.21 -9.08
C MET A 268 -9.66 16.77 -9.54
N ILE A 269 -9.15 15.65 -8.98
CA ILE A 269 -7.87 15.09 -9.39
C ILE A 269 -7.90 14.62 -10.85
N THR A 270 -8.93 13.91 -11.26
CA THR A 270 -9.01 13.41 -12.64
C THR A 270 -9.20 14.54 -13.66
N ASN A 271 -10.02 15.55 -13.34
CA ASN A 271 -10.19 16.72 -14.19
C ASN A 271 -8.86 17.48 -14.38
N GLU A 272 -8.10 17.65 -13.31
CA GLU A 272 -6.78 18.30 -13.37
C GLU A 272 -5.80 17.49 -14.22
N MET A 273 -5.80 16.17 -14.10
CA MET A 273 -4.98 15.28 -14.93
C MET A 273 -5.40 15.33 -16.42
N GLU A 274 -6.71 15.42 -16.71
CA GLU A 274 -7.22 15.59 -18.08
C GLU A 274 -6.79 16.93 -18.67
N GLU A 275 -6.88 18.03 -17.90
CA GLU A 275 -6.40 19.36 -18.31
C GLU A 275 -4.89 19.37 -18.60
N ARG A 276 -4.11 18.51 -17.95
CA ARG A 276 -2.69 18.28 -18.23
C ARG A 276 -2.42 17.33 -19.40
N GLY A 277 -3.45 16.75 -19.99
CA GLY A 277 -3.33 15.92 -21.19
C GLY A 277 -3.38 14.41 -20.99
N VAL A 278 -3.63 13.93 -19.77
CA VAL A 278 -3.93 12.50 -19.55
C VAL A 278 -5.29 12.17 -20.16
N LYS A 279 -5.37 11.11 -20.95
CA LYS A 279 -6.63 10.69 -21.57
C LYS A 279 -7.35 9.66 -20.69
N PHE A 280 -8.60 9.93 -20.32
CA PHE A 280 -9.43 9.00 -19.57
C PHE A 280 -10.47 8.34 -20.47
N HIS A 281 -10.52 7.00 -20.44
CA HIS A 281 -11.53 6.18 -21.09
C HIS A 281 -12.46 5.62 -20.00
N HIS A 282 -13.55 6.35 -19.76
CA HIS A 282 -14.52 6.00 -18.72
C HIS A 282 -15.40 4.82 -19.13
N ARG A 283 -15.83 4.03 -18.14
CA ARG A 283 -16.69 2.85 -18.31
C ARG A 283 -16.10 1.80 -19.25
N CYS A 284 -14.77 1.69 -19.25
CA CYS A 284 -14.05 0.80 -20.16
C CYS A 284 -13.38 -0.36 -19.40
N ILE A 285 -13.47 -1.55 -19.99
CA ILE A 285 -12.75 -2.76 -19.54
C ILE A 285 -11.79 -3.23 -20.63
N PRO A 286 -10.60 -3.71 -20.27
CA PRO A 286 -9.68 -4.27 -21.24
C PRO A 286 -10.20 -5.62 -21.77
N LEU A 287 -9.94 -5.91 -23.04
CA LEU A 287 -10.31 -7.16 -23.70
C LEU A 287 -9.09 -8.01 -24.07
N SER A 288 -8.04 -7.39 -24.59
CA SER A 288 -6.81 -8.09 -24.96
C SER A 288 -5.65 -7.12 -25.18
N VAL A 289 -4.43 -7.64 -25.09
CA VAL A 289 -3.21 -6.96 -25.49
C VAL A 289 -2.42 -7.87 -26.41
N GLU A 290 -2.03 -7.36 -27.58
CA GLU A 290 -1.28 -8.08 -28.62
C GLU A 290 0.03 -7.37 -28.90
N LYS A 291 1.13 -8.11 -29.01
CA LYS A 291 2.43 -7.56 -29.39
C LYS A 291 2.55 -7.56 -30.92
N LEU A 292 2.77 -6.38 -31.48
CA LEU A 292 2.96 -6.17 -32.91
C LEU A 292 4.39 -6.48 -33.36
N GLU A 293 4.62 -6.65 -34.64
CA GLU A 293 5.96 -6.85 -35.24
C GLU A 293 6.90 -5.67 -34.95
N SER A 294 6.36 -4.45 -34.79
CA SER A 294 7.11 -3.26 -34.37
C SER A 294 7.64 -3.34 -32.93
N GLY A 295 7.16 -4.30 -32.14
CA GLY A 295 7.43 -4.42 -30.71
C GLY A 295 6.44 -3.63 -29.84
N GLN A 296 5.60 -2.77 -30.43
CA GLN A 296 4.54 -2.04 -29.73
C GLN A 296 3.38 -2.97 -29.34
N LEU A 297 2.51 -2.49 -28.46
CA LEU A 297 1.39 -3.25 -27.93
C LEU A 297 0.07 -2.66 -28.42
N LYS A 298 -0.72 -3.45 -29.13
CA LYS A 298 -2.10 -3.11 -29.50
C LYS A 298 -3.02 -3.56 -28.37
N ALA A 299 -3.64 -2.60 -27.69
CA ALA A 299 -4.63 -2.86 -26.65
C ALA A 299 -6.05 -2.68 -27.20
N ARG A 300 -6.94 -3.60 -26.86
CA ARG A 300 -8.38 -3.52 -27.16
C ARG A 300 -9.17 -3.43 -25.86
N TRP A 301 -10.20 -2.61 -25.86
CA TRP A 301 -11.11 -2.46 -24.73
C TRP A 301 -12.53 -2.18 -25.18
N MET A 302 -13.48 -2.42 -24.31
CA MET A 302 -14.90 -2.21 -24.55
C MET A 302 -15.46 -1.16 -23.59
N ASN A 303 -16.25 -0.24 -24.10
CA ASN A 303 -17.07 0.61 -23.25
C ASN A 303 -18.32 -0.17 -22.81
N ASN A 304 -18.49 -0.34 -21.49
CA ASN A 304 -19.56 -1.16 -20.91
C ASN A 304 -20.95 -0.56 -21.08
N GLU A 305 -21.08 0.75 -21.30
CA GLU A 305 -22.38 1.42 -21.45
C GLU A 305 -22.84 1.37 -22.91
N THR A 306 -21.94 1.67 -23.84
CA THR A 306 -22.25 1.73 -25.26
C THR A 306 -22.03 0.40 -26.00
N GLN A 307 -21.39 -0.57 -25.34
CA GLN A 307 -20.98 -1.86 -25.92
C GLN A 307 -20.11 -1.69 -27.20
N THR A 308 -19.39 -0.57 -27.29
CA THR A 308 -18.47 -0.27 -28.39
C THR A 308 -17.05 -0.72 -28.05
N GLU A 309 -16.43 -1.42 -28.98
CA GLU A 309 -15.02 -1.78 -28.90
C GLU A 309 -14.15 -0.65 -29.45
N HIS A 310 -13.02 -0.46 -28.78
CA HIS A 310 -11.97 0.49 -29.15
C HIS A 310 -10.62 -0.22 -29.17
N GLU A 311 -9.69 0.29 -29.95
CA GLU A 311 -8.30 -0.15 -29.93
C GLU A 311 -7.35 1.02 -30.15
N ASP A 312 -6.14 0.91 -29.63
CA ASP A 312 -5.04 1.85 -29.89
C ASP A 312 -3.70 1.13 -29.66
N VAL A 313 -2.62 1.72 -30.15
CA VAL A 313 -1.26 1.18 -30.07
C VAL A 313 -0.45 1.99 -29.06
N PHE A 314 0.25 1.29 -28.17
CA PHE A 314 1.04 1.83 -27.08
C PHE A 314 2.45 1.25 -27.07
N ASP A 315 3.40 1.98 -26.48
CA ASP A 315 4.74 1.44 -26.24
C ASP A 315 4.76 0.60 -24.95
N THR A 316 3.90 0.94 -23.99
CA THR A 316 3.77 0.24 -22.70
C THR A 316 2.30 0.12 -22.29
N VAL A 317 1.92 -1.03 -21.73
CA VAL A 317 0.64 -1.24 -21.04
C VAL A 317 0.91 -1.63 -19.59
N LEU A 318 0.40 -0.84 -18.64
CA LEU A 318 0.58 -1.02 -17.20
C LEU A 318 -0.71 -1.47 -16.55
N MET A 319 -0.69 -2.65 -15.93
CA MET A 319 -1.84 -3.18 -15.18
C MET A 319 -1.85 -2.66 -13.74
N ALA A 320 -2.93 -1.94 -13.39
CA ALA A 320 -3.20 -1.41 -12.05
C ALA A 320 -4.63 -1.79 -11.60
N THR A 321 -5.00 -3.06 -11.84
CA THR A 321 -6.36 -3.59 -11.69
C THR A 321 -6.66 -4.17 -10.31
N GLY A 322 -5.85 -3.83 -9.32
CA GLY A 322 -5.98 -4.28 -7.95
C GLY A 322 -4.79 -5.15 -7.49
N ARG A 323 -4.92 -5.69 -6.29
CA ARG A 323 -3.89 -6.51 -5.65
C ARG A 323 -4.55 -7.71 -4.96
N TYR A 324 -3.82 -8.81 -4.82
CA TYR A 324 -4.23 -9.99 -4.07
C TYR A 324 -3.19 -10.32 -3.00
N ALA A 325 -3.61 -10.94 -1.90
CA ALA A 325 -2.70 -11.33 -0.83
C ALA A 325 -1.85 -12.55 -1.24
N LEU A 326 -0.56 -12.55 -0.89
CA LEU A 326 0.39 -13.58 -1.32
C LEU A 326 0.35 -14.81 -0.38
N THR A 327 -0.84 -15.34 -0.12
CA THR A 327 -1.08 -16.41 0.86
C THR A 327 -1.15 -17.82 0.27
N LYS A 328 -1.38 -17.97 -1.03
CA LYS A 328 -1.51 -19.28 -1.69
C LYS A 328 -0.31 -20.21 -1.46
N GLN A 329 0.89 -19.63 -1.29
CA GLN A 329 2.14 -20.38 -1.12
C GLN A 329 2.42 -20.75 0.33
N LEU A 330 1.60 -20.28 1.29
CA LEU A 330 1.86 -20.47 2.73
C LEU A 330 1.29 -21.77 3.28
N ASN A 331 0.45 -22.48 2.53
CA ASN A 331 -0.28 -23.67 3.01
C ASN A 331 -1.08 -23.38 4.31
N LEU A 332 -1.84 -22.29 4.33
CA LEU A 332 -2.64 -21.87 5.49
C LEU A 332 -3.55 -22.97 6.06
N PRO A 333 -4.12 -23.88 5.25
CA PRO A 333 -4.92 -24.99 5.78
C PRO A 333 -4.15 -25.89 6.75
N ALA A 334 -2.84 -26.13 6.55
CA ALA A 334 -2.03 -26.92 7.47
C ALA A 334 -1.89 -26.25 8.85
N ALA A 335 -1.97 -24.92 8.89
CA ALA A 335 -1.97 -24.14 10.13
C ALA A 335 -3.39 -23.89 10.68
N GLY A 336 -4.45 -24.27 9.96
CA GLY A 336 -5.83 -24.01 10.34
C GLY A 336 -6.27 -22.54 10.23
N VAL A 337 -5.52 -21.70 9.51
CA VAL A 337 -5.80 -20.26 9.38
C VAL A 337 -6.85 -19.99 8.31
N THR A 338 -7.84 -19.18 8.66
CA THR A 338 -8.94 -18.79 7.75
C THR A 338 -8.53 -17.60 6.88
N CYS A 339 -8.80 -17.71 5.58
CA CYS A 339 -8.63 -16.61 4.63
C CYS A 339 -9.86 -16.47 3.72
N VAL A 340 -9.98 -15.30 3.09
CA VAL A 340 -11.01 -15.02 2.07
C VAL A 340 -10.60 -15.70 0.76
N ASN A 341 -11.48 -16.50 0.17
CA ASN A 341 -11.16 -17.34 -0.99
C ASN A 341 -10.65 -16.54 -2.21
N ASP A 342 -11.31 -15.45 -2.55
CA ASP A 342 -11.01 -14.70 -3.77
C ASP A 342 -9.77 -13.81 -3.63
N SER A 343 -9.64 -13.11 -2.51
CA SER A 343 -8.54 -12.18 -2.26
C SER A 343 -7.30 -12.84 -1.64
N GLY A 344 -7.46 -14.00 -1.02
CA GLY A 344 -6.43 -14.66 -0.22
C GLY A 344 -6.12 -13.94 1.10
N LYS A 345 -6.87 -12.88 1.45
CA LYS A 345 -6.61 -12.10 2.65
C LYS A 345 -6.97 -12.86 3.92
N VAL A 346 -6.16 -12.67 4.95
CA VAL A 346 -6.33 -13.32 6.26
C VAL A 346 -7.38 -12.59 7.08
N VAL A 347 -8.31 -13.34 7.63
CA VAL A 347 -9.33 -12.83 8.55
C VAL A 347 -8.74 -12.78 9.97
N ALA A 348 -8.71 -11.61 10.58
CA ALA A 348 -8.19 -11.44 11.94
C ALA A 348 -8.92 -10.33 12.70
N ALA A 349 -9.06 -10.54 14.01
CA ALA A 349 -9.50 -9.52 14.96
C ALA A 349 -8.29 -9.04 15.75
N THR A 350 -8.06 -7.72 15.81
CA THR A 350 -6.91 -7.12 16.51
C THR A 350 -5.56 -7.79 16.16
N GLU A 351 -5.35 -8.09 14.87
CA GLU A 351 -4.23 -8.82 14.26
C GLU A 351 -4.16 -10.33 14.58
N GLN A 352 -4.94 -10.85 15.53
CA GLN A 352 -4.99 -12.28 15.85
C GLN A 352 -5.95 -13.02 14.91
N THR A 353 -5.47 -14.11 14.31
CA THR A 353 -6.29 -15.01 13.47
C THR A 353 -7.20 -15.91 14.32
N ASN A 354 -7.95 -16.79 13.67
CA ASN A 354 -8.72 -17.83 14.35
C ASN A 354 -7.82 -18.85 15.09
N VAL A 355 -6.50 -18.86 14.84
CA VAL A 355 -5.51 -19.70 15.55
C VAL A 355 -4.80 -18.81 16.58
N PRO A 356 -4.89 -19.07 17.90
CA PRO A 356 -4.52 -18.11 18.95
C PRO A 356 -3.08 -17.62 18.95
N HIS A 357 -2.12 -18.38 18.41
CA HIS A 357 -0.70 -18.01 18.34
C HIS A 357 -0.26 -17.59 16.92
N ILE A 358 -1.19 -17.48 15.98
CA ILE A 358 -0.92 -16.99 14.63
C ILE A 358 -1.61 -15.65 14.44
N TYR A 359 -0.84 -14.67 13.98
CA TYR A 359 -1.24 -13.29 13.77
C TYR A 359 -0.98 -12.88 12.33
N ALA A 360 -1.58 -11.75 11.91
CA ALA A 360 -1.31 -11.17 10.60
C ALA A 360 -1.23 -9.64 10.70
N VAL A 361 -0.36 -9.01 9.90
CA VAL A 361 -0.21 -7.55 9.85
C VAL A 361 -0.02 -7.04 8.43
N GLY A 362 -0.49 -5.83 8.16
CA GLY A 362 -0.35 -5.14 6.87
C GLY A 362 -1.36 -5.59 5.83
N ASP A 363 -0.97 -5.47 4.56
CA ASP A 363 -1.87 -5.61 3.41
C ASP A 363 -2.45 -7.03 3.23
N VAL A 364 -1.92 -8.01 3.95
CA VAL A 364 -2.48 -9.36 4.00
C VAL A 364 -3.79 -9.46 4.76
N LEU A 365 -4.12 -8.46 5.59
CA LEU A 365 -5.34 -8.44 6.40
C LEU A 365 -6.57 -8.05 5.59
N GLU A 366 -7.67 -8.74 5.82
CA GLU A 366 -8.98 -8.38 5.27
C GLU A 366 -9.54 -7.11 5.95
N GLY A 367 -10.10 -6.20 5.14
CA GLY A 367 -10.83 -5.02 5.62
C GLY A 367 -9.98 -3.98 6.37
N ARG A 368 -8.65 -3.97 6.20
CA ARG A 368 -7.76 -2.97 6.81
C ARG A 368 -7.11 -2.08 5.75
N PRO A 369 -6.77 -0.81 6.10
CA PRO A 369 -6.09 0.09 5.17
C PRO A 369 -4.73 -0.47 4.72
N GLU A 370 -4.52 -0.56 3.40
CA GLU A 370 -3.29 -1.05 2.79
C GLU A 370 -2.26 0.07 2.69
N LEU A 371 -1.71 0.47 3.84
CA LEU A 371 -0.76 1.58 3.95
C LEU A 371 0.45 1.18 4.79
N THR A 372 1.63 1.56 4.32
CA THR A 372 2.90 1.26 5.00
C THR A 372 2.94 1.72 6.47
N PRO A 373 2.54 2.96 6.84
CA PRO A 373 2.56 3.39 8.23
C PRO A 373 1.59 2.59 9.11
N VAL A 374 0.47 2.14 8.56
CA VAL A 374 -0.51 1.26 9.25
C VAL A 374 0.14 -0.08 9.56
N ALA A 375 0.76 -0.71 8.58
CA ALA A 375 1.45 -2.00 8.75
C ALA A 375 2.58 -1.90 9.80
N ILE A 376 3.37 -0.82 9.75
CA ILE A 376 4.47 -0.56 10.70
C ILE A 376 3.93 -0.42 12.13
N LEU A 377 2.93 0.43 12.34
CA LEU A 377 2.41 0.69 13.68
C LEU A 377 1.68 -0.55 14.23
N ALA A 378 0.86 -1.22 13.42
CA ALA A 378 0.20 -2.47 13.80
C ALA A 378 1.21 -3.54 14.23
N GLY A 379 2.29 -3.72 13.46
CA GLY A 379 3.36 -4.67 13.79
C GLY A 379 4.06 -4.35 15.10
N ARG A 380 4.39 -3.08 15.35
CA ARG A 380 4.99 -2.64 16.63
C ARG A 380 4.06 -2.86 17.81
N LEU A 381 2.80 -2.43 17.70
CA LEU A 381 1.82 -2.58 18.77
C LEU A 381 1.53 -4.05 19.06
N LEU A 382 1.46 -4.88 18.03
CA LEU A 382 1.32 -6.33 18.18
C LEU A 382 2.49 -6.92 18.98
N ALA A 383 3.73 -6.63 18.62
CA ALA A 383 4.90 -7.14 19.32
C ALA A 383 4.93 -6.67 20.80
N ARG A 384 4.54 -5.43 21.09
CA ARG A 384 4.41 -4.92 22.47
C ARG A 384 3.34 -5.65 23.25
N ARG A 385 2.21 -6.03 22.63
CA ARG A 385 1.17 -6.84 23.27
C ARG A 385 1.65 -8.26 23.55
N MET A 386 2.35 -8.86 22.59
CA MET A 386 2.80 -10.26 22.72
C MET A 386 3.91 -10.44 23.76
N PHE A 387 4.85 -9.51 23.86
CA PHE A 387 6.09 -9.67 24.62
C PHE A 387 6.33 -8.59 25.66
N GLY A 388 5.70 -7.43 25.54
CA GLY A 388 5.93 -6.27 26.42
C GLY A 388 4.80 -5.97 27.41
N GLY A 389 3.76 -6.80 27.47
CA GLY A 389 2.63 -6.61 28.41
C GLY A 389 1.74 -5.40 28.09
N SER A 390 1.87 -4.77 26.92
CA SER A 390 1.00 -3.67 26.47
C SER A 390 -0.41 -4.17 26.16
N THR A 391 -1.40 -3.32 26.38
CA THR A 391 -2.81 -3.57 25.97
C THR A 391 -3.22 -2.71 24.79
N GLN A 392 -2.34 -1.82 24.30
CA GLN A 392 -2.64 -0.90 23.23
C GLN A 392 -2.88 -1.63 21.91
N GLN A 393 -4.01 -1.35 21.30
CA GLN A 393 -4.40 -1.89 19.98
C GLN A 393 -4.14 -0.86 18.88
N MET A 394 -4.07 -1.34 17.63
CA MET A 394 -4.02 -0.46 16.46
C MET A 394 -5.38 0.21 16.26
N ASP A 395 -5.35 1.53 16.18
CA ASP A 395 -6.50 2.32 15.72
C ASP A 395 -6.44 2.46 14.21
N TYR A 396 -7.34 1.78 13.52
CA TYR A 396 -7.46 1.81 12.06
C TYR A 396 -8.37 2.92 11.54
N ASP A 397 -9.01 3.68 12.44
CA ASP A 397 -9.80 4.84 12.07
C ASP A 397 -8.93 6.10 11.99
N ASN A 398 -9.40 7.12 11.27
CA ASN A 398 -8.72 8.40 11.10
C ASN A 398 -7.26 8.27 10.64
N VAL A 399 -7.01 7.34 9.75
CA VAL A 399 -5.69 7.17 9.10
C VAL A 399 -5.58 8.17 7.96
N ALA A 400 -4.55 9.04 8.02
CA ALA A 400 -4.26 9.97 6.94
C ALA A 400 -3.70 9.23 5.71
N THR A 401 -4.11 9.69 4.52
CA THR A 401 -3.62 9.17 3.25
C THR A 401 -3.44 10.29 2.24
N THR A 402 -2.60 10.05 1.24
CA THR A 402 -2.37 10.99 0.13
C THR A 402 -2.23 10.23 -1.18
N VAL A 403 -2.90 10.72 -2.20
CA VAL A 403 -2.72 10.34 -3.60
C VAL A 403 -1.74 11.34 -4.22
N PHE A 404 -0.57 10.85 -4.61
CA PHE A 404 0.52 11.68 -5.16
C PHE A 404 0.40 11.83 -6.69
N THR A 405 -0.73 12.33 -7.13
CA THR A 405 -0.95 12.83 -8.50
C THR A 405 -0.24 14.18 -8.67
N PRO A 406 -0.08 14.74 -9.89
CA PRO A 406 0.59 16.04 -10.09
C PRO A 406 0.06 17.15 -9.17
N LEU A 407 -1.25 17.31 -9.08
CA LEU A 407 -1.91 18.01 -7.96
C LEU A 407 -2.31 16.96 -6.94
N GLU A 408 -1.81 17.07 -5.71
CA GLU A 408 -1.97 16.02 -4.70
C GLU A 408 -3.37 16.06 -4.05
N TYR A 409 -3.86 14.90 -3.62
CA TYR A 409 -5.07 14.80 -2.79
C TYR A 409 -4.74 14.15 -1.45
N GLY A 410 -4.86 14.88 -0.36
CA GLY A 410 -4.71 14.40 1.01
C GLY A 410 -6.05 14.30 1.72
N ALA A 411 -6.23 13.29 2.56
CA ALA A 411 -7.44 13.08 3.34
C ALA A 411 -7.14 12.41 4.69
N VAL A 412 -7.98 12.72 5.69
CA VAL A 412 -8.05 11.99 6.95
C VAL A 412 -9.49 11.93 7.44
N GLY A 413 -9.92 10.78 7.94
CA GLY A 413 -11.28 10.55 8.41
C GLY A 413 -12.25 10.16 7.30
N LEU A 414 -13.53 10.47 7.47
CA LEU A 414 -14.62 10.03 6.60
C LEU A 414 -14.74 10.90 5.34
N SER A 415 -15.04 10.27 4.21
CA SER A 415 -15.56 11.00 3.04
C SER A 415 -16.95 11.57 3.35
N GLU A 416 -17.37 12.57 2.56
CA GLU A 416 -18.70 13.16 2.71
C GLU A 416 -19.80 12.11 2.54
N GLU A 417 -19.68 11.22 1.56
CA GLU A 417 -20.63 10.14 1.29
C GLU A 417 -20.75 9.18 2.49
N VAL A 418 -19.62 8.73 3.04
CA VAL A 418 -19.60 7.81 4.18
C VAL A 418 -20.11 8.50 5.45
N ALA A 419 -19.83 9.78 5.65
CA ALA A 419 -20.35 10.55 6.78
C ALA A 419 -21.88 10.67 6.70
N ILE A 420 -22.42 10.95 5.52
CA ILE A 420 -23.87 11.02 5.28
C ILE A 420 -24.52 9.65 5.48
N GLU A 421 -23.91 8.58 4.99
CA GLU A 421 -24.41 7.21 5.17
C GLU A 421 -24.49 6.82 6.66
N ARG A 422 -23.44 7.16 7.45
CA ARG A 422 -23.36 6.77 8.87
C ARG A 422 -24.21 7.62 9.79
N HIS A 423 -24.35 8.90 9.51
CA HIS A 423 -24.96 9.86 10.43
C HIS A 423 -26.25 10.50 9.91
N GLY A 424 -26.58 10.32 8.62
CA GLY A 424 -27.71 10.98 7.96
C GLY A 424 -27.36 12.40 7.49
N ALA A 425 -27.88 12.79 6.32
CA ALA A 425 -27.58 14.08 5.67
C ALA A 425 -27.92 15.31 6.53
N ASP A 426 -28.98 15.21 7.35
CA ASP A 426 -29.41 16.32 8.21
C ASP A 426 -28.48 16.56 9.42
N ASN A 427 -27.70 15.54 9.79
CA ASN A 427 -26.77 15.61 10.92
C ASN A 427 -25.34 15.97 10.50
N ILE A 428 -25.09 16.14 9.20
CA ILE A 428 -23.78 16.48 8.65
C ILE A 428 -23.80 17.94 8.16
N GLU A 429 -22.71 18.64 8.44
CA GLU A 429 -22.38 19.93 7.83
C GLU A 429 -21.05 19.82 7.09
N VAL A 430 -20.95 20.48 5.94
CA VAL A 430 -19.72 20.45 5.12
C VAL A 430 -19.25 21.88 4.88
N TYR A 431 -18.17 22.23 5.54
CA TYR A 431 -17.45 23.48 5.29
C TYR A 431 -16.50 23.29 4.12
N HIS A 432 -16.43 24.25 3.22
CA HIS A 432 -15.60 24.12 2.03
C HIS A 432 -15.13 25.47 1.45
N GLY A 433 -14.07 25.41 0.66
CA GLY A 433 -13.55 26.58 -0.02
C GLY A 433 -12.60 26.22 -1.16
N TYR A 434 -12.60 27.05 -2.21
CA TYR A 434 -11.52 27.12 -3.17
C TYR A 434 -10.45 28.06 -2.64
N TYR A 435 -9.22 27.85 -3.06
CA TYR A 435 -8.11 28.71 -2.67
C TYR A 435 -7.07 28.80 -3.79
N LYS A 436 -6.19 29.77 -3.69
CA LYS A 436 -5.14 30.01 -4.66
C LYS A 436 -3.78 29.99 -3.98
N PRO A 437 -2.96 28.93 -4.17
CA PRO A 437 -1.59 28.92 -3.65
C PRO A 437 -0.81 30.16 -4.14
N THR A 438 -0.09 30.83 -3.25
CA THR A 438 0.65 32.05 -3.56
C THR A 438 1.68 31.80 -4.68
N GLU A 439 2.34 30.67 -4.66
CA GLU A 439 3.33 30.26 -5.67
C GLU A 439 2.75 30.02 -7.06
N PHE A 440 1.42 29.91 -7.21
CA PHE A 440 0.76 29.71 -8.51
C PHE A 440 0.50 31.03 -9.25
N PHE A 441 0.63 32.18 -8.58
CA PHE A 441 0.32 33.48 -9.21
C PHE A 441 1.27 33.87 -10.33
N ILE A 442 2.59 33.66 -10.14
CA ILE A 442 3.60 34.10 -11.13
C ILE A 442 3.59 33.18 -12.36
N PRO A 443 3.64 31.85 -12.24
CA PRO A 443 3.55 30.98 -13.40
C PRO A 443 2.14 30.85 -13.99
N GLN A 444 1.14 31.48 -13.38
CA GLN A 444 -0.27 31.42 -13.79
C GLN A 444 -0.81 29.98 -13.86
N ARG A 445 -0.46 29.16 -12.86
CA ARG A 445 -0.98 27.78 -12.77
C ARG A 445 -2.51 27.77 -12.63
N ASN A 446 -3.12 26.73 -13.16
CA ASN A 446 -4.55 26.49 -12.98
C ASN A 446 -4.88 26.24 -11.50
N ILE A 447 -5.85 26.97 -10.99
CA ILE A 447 -6.29 26.89 -9.58
C ILE A 447 -7.68 26.28 -9.41
N LYS A 448 -8.37 25.95 -10.50
CA LYS A 448 -9.77 25.47 -10.47
C LYS A 448 -9.99 24.27 -9.56
N ASN A 449 -8.95 23.46 -9.35
CA ASN A 449 -9.01 22.24 -8.57
C ASN A 449 -8.29 22.36 -7.22
N CYS A 450 -7.77 23.56 -6.83
CA CYS A 450 -7.28 23.80 -5.48
C CYS A 450 -8.47 24.00 -4.53
N TYR A 451 -8.76 23.00 -3.72
CA TYR A 451 -9.99 22.93 -2.95
C TYR A 451 -9.79 22.15 -1.64
N LEU A 452 -10.54 22.55 -0.62
CA LEU A 452 -10.53 21.88 0.66
C LEU A 452 -11.93 21.80 1.25
N LYS A 453 -12.16 20.79 2.09
CA LYS A 453 -13.38 20.69 2.87
C LYS A 453 -13.18 20.02 4.22
N ALA A 454 -14.00 20.40 5.19
CA ALA A 454 -14.17 19.77 6.48
C ALA A 454 -15.59 19.22 6.58
N VAL A 455 -15.70 17.93 6.83
CA VAL A 455 -16.95 17.22 7.08
C VAL A 455 -17.14 17.10 8.58
N THR A 456 -18.23 17.66 9.12
CA THR A 456 -18.47 17.74 10.56
C THR A 456 -19.82 17.20 10.95
N LEU A 457 -19.99 16.82 12.22
CA LEU A 457 -21.33 16.76 12.80
C LEU A 457 -21.95 18.16 12.81
N ARG A 458 -23.26 18.25 12.54
CA ARG A 458 -23.98 19.54 12.57
C ARG A 458 -24.26 20.01 13.99
N GLU A 459 -24.45 19.07 14.91
CA GLU A 459 -24.64 19.38 16.33
C GLU A 459 -23.38 19.93 16.96
N ALA A 460 -23.53 20.94 17.82
CA ALA A 460 -22.41 21.47 18.61
C ALA A 460 -21.80 20.38 19.52
N PRO A 461 -20.48 20.34 19.67
CA PRO A 461 -19.46 21.34 19.24
C PRO A 461 -18.95 21.15 17.80
N GLN A 462 -19.68 20.56 16.92
CA GLN A 462 -19.33 20.31 15.50
C GLN A 462 -17.99 19.55 15.36
N LYS A 463 -17.97 18.33 15.91
CA LYS A 463 -16.81 17.44 15.80
C LYS A 463 -16.48 17.19 14.31
N ILE A 464 -15.22 17.35 13.94
CA ILE A 464 -14.76 17.07 12.60
C ILE A 464 -14.65 15.55 12.41
N LEU A 465 -15.28 15.03 11.34
CA LEU A 465 -15.30 13.64 10.96
C LEU A 465 -14.33 13.34 9.82
N GLY A 466 -14.06 14.31 8.97
CA GLY A 466 -13.15 14.18 7.85
C GLY A 466 -12.61 15.51 7.37
N LEU A 467 -11.34 15.51 6.94
CA LEU A 467 -10.66 16.64 6.30
C LEU A 467 -10.11 16.18 4.96
N HIS A 468 -10.35 16.99 3.92
CA HIS A 468 -9.96 16.69 2.56
C HIS A 468 -9.30 17.93 1.93
N PHE A 469 -8.20 17.72 1.23
CA PHE A 469 -7.39 18.78 0.65
C PHE A 469 -6.87 18.37 -0.72
N VAL A 470 -7.19 19.12 -1.76
CA VAL A 470 -6.61 19.00 -3.11
C VAL A 470 -5.76 20.24 -3.37
N GLY A 471 -4.48 20.01 -3.61
CA GLY A 471 -3.52 21.10 -3.83
C GLY A 471 -2.07 20.64 -3.73
N PRO A 472 -1.12 21.59 -3.82
CA PRO A 472 0.28 21.28 -3.63
C PRO A 472 0.55 20.83 -2.19
N VAL A 473 1.52 19.95 -2.01
CA VAL A 473 2.00 19.43 -0.71
C VAL A 473 0.90 18.89 0.21
N ALA A 474 -0.15 18.32 -0.36
CA ALA A 474 -1.32 17.84 0.39
C ALA A 474 -0.94 16.82 1.49
N GLY A 475 0.06 15.97 1.22
CA GLY A 475 0.55 15.01 2.20
C GLY A 475 1.12 15.67 3.46
N GLU A 476 1.89 16.72 3.30
CA GLU A 476 2.49 17.47 4.42
C GLU A 476 1.43 18.22 5.23
N VAL A 477 0.42 18.79 4.54
CA VAL A 477 -0.70 19.50 5.18
C VAL A 477 -1.54 18.53 6.02
N ILE A 478 -2.05 17.47 5.41
CA ILE A 478 -2.97 16.52 6.07
C ILE A 478 -2.27 15.75 7.21
N GLN A 479 -0.97 15.48 7.11
CA GLN A 479 -0.24 14.82 8.21
C GLN A 479 -0.33 15.61 9.51
N GLY A 480 -0.23 16.94 9.47
CA GLY A 480 -0.38 17.77 10.67
C GLY A 480 -1.79 17.71 11.25
N PHE A 481 -2.81 17.85 10.40
CA PHE A 481 -4.21 17.80 10.82
C PHE A 481 -4.67 16.41 11.30
N ALA A 482 -4.03 15.33 10.84
CA ALA A 482 -4.31 13.98 11.35
C ALA A 482 -4.05 13.86 12.85
N ALA A 483 -3.04 14.54 13.40
CA ALA A 483 -2.80 14.59 14.83
C ALA A 483 -3.95 15.29 15.59
N ALA A 484 -4.47 16.38 15.04
CA ALA A 484 -5.62 17.08 15.63
C ALA A 484 -6.90 16.21 15.57
N MET A 485 -7.10 15.47 14.48
CA MET A 485 -8.20 14.51 14.35
C MET A 485 -8.15 13.42 15.44
N LYS A 486 -6.97 12.91 15.77
CA LYS A 486 -6.78 11.96 16.89
C LYS A 486 -7.18 12.55 18.25
N CYS A 487 -7.08 13.87 18.42
CA CYS A 487 -7.51 14.59 19.63
C CYS A 487 -9.00 14.95 19.61
N GLY A 488 -9.73 14.63 18.54
CA GLY A 488 -11.16 14.91 18.41
C GLY A 488 -11.48 16.38 18.16
N ILE A 489 -10.67 17.06 17.33
CA ILE A 489 -10.81 18.49 16.99
C ILE A 489 -12.24 18.83 16.52
N THR A 490 -12.70 20.03 16.93
CA THR A 490 -13.98 20.60 16.51
C THR A 490 -13.78 21.70 15.48
N MET A 491 -14.85 22.08 14.76
CA MET A 491 -14.78 23.16 13.79
C MET A 491 -14.42 24.49 14.45
N GLU A 492 -14.95 24.78 15.62
CA GLU A 492 -14.59 25.98 16.39
C GLU A 492 -13.09 26.04 16.71
N GLN A 493 -12.51 24.94 17.16
CA GLN A 493 -11.07 24.88 17.45
C GLN A 493 -10.23 25.07 16.19
N LEU A 494 -10.66 24.51 15.05
CA LEU A 494 -9.98 24.63 13.77
C LEU A 494 -9.92 26.10 13.33
N VAL A 495 -11.06 26.79 13.30
CA VAL A 495 -11.14 28.19 12.79
C VAL A 495 -10.55 29.21 13.77
N ASN A 496 -10.45 28.87 15.05
CA ASN A 496 -9.78 29.71 16.06
C ASN A 496 -8.26 29.49 16.13
N THR A 497 -7.73 28.54 15.33
CA THR A 497 -6.29 28.32 15.21
C THR A 497 -5.69 29.40 14.31
N VAL A 498 -4.63 30.07 14.80
CA VAL A 498 -3.91 31.08 14.01
C VAL A 498 -3.08 30.37 12.94
N GLY A 499 -3.32 30.69 11.68
CA GLY A 499 -2.61 30.12 10.54
C GLY A 499 -1.20 30.70 10.37
N ILE A 500 -0.34 29.95 9.69
CA ILE A 500 0.95 30.46 9.22
C ILE A 500 0.74 31.10 7.85
N HIS A 501 0.99 32.39 7.74
CA HIS A 501 0.83 33.12 6.48
C HIS A 501 2.16 33.44 5.81
N PRO A 502 2.28 33.28 4.46
CA PRO A 502 1.31 32.63 3.57
C PRO A 502 1.60 31.12 3.43
N THR A 503 0.62 30.28 3.67
CA THR A 503 0.70 28.82 3.44
C THR A 503 -0.65 28.29 2.95
N VAL A 504 -0.63 27.18 2.23
CA VAL A 504 -1.87 26.50 1.83
C VAL A 504 -2.59 25.79 3.00
N ALA A 505 -1.86 25.48 4.08
CA ALA A 505 -2.44 24.85 5.28
C ALA A 505 -3.37 25.78 6.05
N GLU A 506 -3.09 27.10 6.07
CA GLU A 506 -3.94 28.08 6.78
C GLU A 506 -5.35 28.17 6.22
N GLU A 507 -5.58 27.73 4.96
CA GLU A 507 -6.89 27.77 4.34
C GLU A 507 -7.94 26.95 5.11
N PHE A 508 -7.53 25.91 5.84
CA PHE A 508 -8.43 25.21 6.76
C PHE A 508 -8.94 26.09 7.88
N THR A 509 -8.12 27.00 8.41
CA THR A 509 -8.50 27.89 9.51
C THR A 509 -9.44 29.03 9.06
N ARG A 510 -9.60 29.21 7.76
CA ARG A 510 -10.46 30.25 7.14
C ARG A 510 -11.82 29.72 6.69
N LEU A 511 -12.07 28.41 6.82
CA LEU A 511 -13.32 27.79 6.40
C LEU A 511 -14.51 28.36 7.17
N ASN A 512 -15.43 29.04 6.46
CA ASN A 512 -16.62 29.65 7.05
C ASN A 512 -17.88 29.49 6.19
N ILE A 513 -17.72 28.95 4.97
CA ILE A 513 -18.83 28.73 4.03
C ILE A 513 -19.21 27.26 4.07
N THR A 514 -20.49 26.96 4.22
CA THR A 514 -21.01 25.59 4.17
C THR A 514 -21.70 25.31 2.83
N LYS A 515 -21.68 24.07 2.37
CA LYS A 515 -22.42 23.65 1.17
C LYS A 515 -23.90 23.96 1.28
N ARG A 516 -24.47 23.78 2.47
CA ARG A 516 -25.88 24.03 2.77
C ARG A 516 -26.26 25.51 2.65
N SER A 517 -25.33 26.42 2.88
CA SER A 517 -25.59 27.86 2.76
C SER A 517 -25.85 28.34 1.32
N GLY A 518 -25.42 27.55 0.33
CA GLY A 518 -25.51 27.92 -1.09
C GLY A 518 -24.65 29.12 -1.50
N LYS A 519 -23.79 29.63 -0.59
CA LYS A 519 -22.85 30.71 -0.88
C LYS A 519 -21.72 30.24 -1.78
N ASP A 520 -21.19 31.16 -2.58
CA ASP A 520 -20.03 30.89 -3.43
C ASP A 520 -18.79 30.63 -2.57
N PRO A 521 -18.16 29.44 -2.68
CA PRO A 521 -16.96 29.08 -1.93
C PRO A 521 -15.65 29.64 -2.53
N ASN A 522 -15.72 30.41 -3.63
CA ASN A 522 -14.54 31.04 -4.21
C ASN A 522 -14.09 32.24 -3.34
N PRO A 523 -12.77 32.41 -3.14
CA PRO A 523 -12.26 33.52 -2.37
C PRO A 523 -12.54 34.84 -3.10
N ALA A 524 -13.03 35.85 -2.37
CA ALA A 524 -13.30 37.20 -2.92
C ALA A 524 -12.01 37.93 -3.31
N SER A 525 -10.90 37.64 -2.66
CA SER A 525 -9.56 38.17 -2.96
C SER A 525 -8.47 37.13 -2.57
N CYS A 526 -7.25 37.38 -3.02
CA CYS A 526 -6.09 36.53 -2.69
C CYS A 526 -5.66 36.58 -1.20
N CYS A 527 -6.18 37.56 -0.45
CA CYS A 527 -5.85 37.80 0.96
C CYS A 527 -7.09 37.77 1.87
N SER A 528 -8.23 37.28 1.40
CA SER A 528 -9.51 37.28 2.14
C SER A 528 -9.84 35.88 2.67
#